data_0583ebe6c39a7e33bb0a915e2f1074d5
#
_entry.id   0583ebe6c39a7e33bb0a915e2f1074d5
#
_cell.length_a   1.000
_cell.length_b   1.000
_cell.length_c   1.000
_cell.angle_alpha   90.00
_cell.angle_beta   90.00
_cell.angle_gamma   90.00
#
_symmetry.space_group_name_H-M   'P 1'
#
loop_
_entity.id
_entity.type
_entity.pdbx_description
1 polymer ?
#
loop_
_entity_poly.entity_id
_entity_poly.type
_entity_poly.pdbx_seq_one_letter_code
_entity_poly.pdbx_strand_id
1 'polypeptide(L)'
;LIETATMLTMFCDLLPEIQDKAASDALAAGMDASGGSLSNGGTGALAYGQAIGVYLAFVIDKIADANSTICSWRTTGNSLRNTFGRQAIPMVWTYAEGNPFSKITGNLSSALKSVVNALRNLPIGSGVSVLQQDARMATYPQNIMVCTELPYYKAIGYAALSDFFYI
;
A
#
# COMPACT_ATOMS: atom_id res chain seq x y z
N LEU A 1 11.31 -1.75 -18.46
CA LEU A 1 10.50 -0.78 -17.69
C LEU A 1 9.06 -0.64 -18.20
N ILE A 2 8.88 -0.62 -19.52
CA ILE A 2 7.54 -0.66 -20.14
C ILE A 2 6.79 -1.90 -19.67
N GLU A 3 7.44 -3.06 -19.61
CA GLU A 3 6.85 -4.32 -19.16
C GLU A 3 6.40 -4.24 -17.70
N THR A 4 7.21 -3.67 -16.81
CA THR A 4 6.85 -3.52 -15.39
C THR A 4 5.70 -2.51 -15.22
N ALA A 5 5.72 -1.38 -15.90
CA ALA A 5 4.64 -0.40 -15.87
C ALA A 5 3.34 -1.00 -16.40
N THR A 6 3.39 -1.73 -17.51
CA THR A 6 2.23 -2.44 -18.06
C THR A 6 1.67 -3.45 -17.07
N MET A 7 2.53 -4.23 -16.41
CA MET A 7 2.12 -5.18 -15.39
C MET A 7 1.44 -4.51 -14.18
N LEU A 8 2.00 -3.40 -13.70
CA LEU A 8 1.39 -2.65 -12.59
C LEU A 8 0.02 -2.10 -12.97
N THR A 9 -0.13 -1.55 -14.19
CA THR A 9 -1.43 -1.12 -14.72
C THR A 9 -2.42 -2.28 -14.78
N MET A 10 -2.01 -3.43 -15.32
CA MET A 10 -2.88 -4.62 -15.36
C MET A 10 -3.29 -5.09 -13.96
N PHE A 11 -2.42 -5.00 -12.97
CA PHE A 11 -2.78 -5.32 -11.59
C PHE A 11 -3.79 -4.32 -11.01
N CYS A 12 -3.63 -3.03 -11.30
CA CYS A 12 -4.61 -2.02 -10.90
C CYS A 12 -5.98 -2.28 -11.54
N ASP A 13 -6.00 -2.62 -12.82
CA ASP A 13 -7.24 -2.92 -13.57
C ASP A 13 -7.95 -4.17 -13.03
N LEU A 14 -7.21 -5.14 -12.50
CA LEU A 14 -7.77 -6.35 -11.88
C LEU A 14 -8.31 -6.15 -10.47
N LEU A 15 -7.94 -5.07 -9.77
CA LEU A 15 -8.37 -4.87 -8.37
C LEU A 15 -9.89 -4.89 -8.18
N PRO A 16 -10.72 -4.22 -9.02
CA PRO A 16 -12.17 -4.28 -8.87
C PRO A 16 -12.73 -5.69 -9.00
N GLU A 17 -12.26 -6.46 -9.98
CA GLU A 17 -12.68 -7.86 -10.17
C GLU A 17 -12.33 -8.74 -8.98
N ILE A 18 -11.13 -8.53 -8.39
CA ILE A 18 -10.70 -9.26 -7.20
C ILE A 18 -11.54 -8.86 -5.98
N GLN A 19 -11.89 -7.58 -5.84
CA GLN A 19 -12.77 -7.10 -4.78
C GLN A 19 -14.15 -7.75 -4.86
N ASP A 20 -14.76 -7.77 -6.06
CA ASP A 20 -16.05 -8.38 -6.29
C ASP A 20 -16.03 -9.88 -6.02
N LYS A 21 -14.99 -10.56 -6.50
CA LYS A 21 -14.82 -11.97 -6.20
C LYS A 21 -14.64 -12.25 -4.71
N ALA A 22 -13.83 -11.49 -4.02
CA ALA A 22 -13.62 -11.65 -2.58
C ALA A 22 -14.92 -11.39 -1.81
N ALA A 23 -15.71 -10.39 -2.19
CA ALA A 23 -17.02 -10.13 -1.60
C ALA A 23 -17.99 -11.28 -1.86
N SER A 24 -18.03 -11.81 -3.08
CA SER A 24 -18.86 -12.98 -3.45
C SER A 24 -18.48 -14.22 -2.66
N ASP A 25 -17.18 -14.52 -2.53
CA ASP A 25 -16.67 -15.66 -1.76
C ASP A 25 -17.00 -15.51 -0.27
N ALA A 26 -16.91 -14.28 0.27
CA ALA A 26 -17.29 -13.98 1.64
C ALA A 26 -18.79 -14.19 1.92
N LEU A 27 -19.65 -13.77 0.97
CA LEU A 27 -21.08 -14.07 1.03
C LEU A 27 -21.37 -15.56 1.04
N ALA A 28 -20.71 -16.32 0.15
CA ALA A 28 -20.83 -17.78 0.10
C ALA A 28 -20.35 -18.45 1.40
N ALA A 29 -19.40 -17.84 2.10
CA ALA A 29 -18.93 -18.29 3.40
C ALA A 29 -19.84 -17.87 4.58
N GLY A 30 -20.96 -17.18 4.31
CA GLY A 30 -21.94 -16.77 5.31
C GLY A 30 -21.69 -15.40 5.95
N MET A 31 -20.85 -14.56 5.34
CA MET A 31 -20.67 -13.18 5.80
C MET A 31 -21.89 -12.32 5.43
N ASP A 32 -22.21 -11.33 6.28
CA ASP A 32 -23.38 -10.47 6.08
C ASP A 32 -23.28 -9.66 4.79
N ALA A 33 -24.39 -9.60 4.04
CA ALA A 33 -24.52 -8.83 2.81
C ALA A 33 -24.86 -7.36 3.06
N SER A 34 -25.39 -7.01 4.23
CA SER A 34 -26.00 -5.69 4.51
C SER A 34 -25.05 -4.64 5.07
N GLY A 35 -23.78 -4.96 5.24
CA GLY A 35 -22.83 -4.18 6.05
C GLY A 35 -22.36 -2.83 5.48
N GLY A 36 -22.73 -2.44 4.28
CA GLY A 36 -22.27 -1.20 3.64
C GLY A 36 -20.83 -1.21 3.17
N SER A 37 -20.34 -0.07 2.65
CA SER A 37 -18.95 0.07 2.16
C SER A 37 -17.93 0.28 3.28
N LEU A 38 -16.70 -0.13 3.05
CA LEU A 38 -15.58 0.08 3.97
C LEU A 38 -15.37 1.57 4.29
N SER A 39 -15.49 2.45 3.30
CA SER A 39 -15.32 3.90 3.45
C SER A 39 -16.34 4.54 4.40
N ASN A 40 -17.49 3.92 4.59
CA ASN A 40 -18.55 4.35 5.49
C ASN A 40 -18.51 3.58 6.83
N GLY A 41 -17.40 2.93 7.15
CA GLY A 41 -17.29 2.10 8.34
C GLY A 41 -18.11 0.82 8.27
N GLY A 42 -18.47 0.39 7.05
CA GLY A 42 -19.25 -0.82 6.82
C GLY A 42 -18.51 -2.08 7.26
N THR A 43 -19.30 -3.11 7.57
CA THR A 43 -18.83 -4.45 7.88
C THR A 43 -19.54 -5.43 6.95
N GLY A 44 -19.06 -6.67 6.85
CA GLY A 44 -19.67 -7.66 5.98
C GLY A 44 -18.93 -7.85 4.65
N ALA A 45 -19.54 -8.58 3.74
CA ALA A 45 -18.87 -9.09 2.54
C ALA A 45 -18.33 -7.99 1.60
N LEU A 46 -19.10 -6.92 1.39
CA LEU A 46 -18.67 -5.79 0.56
C LEU A 46 -17.43 -5.11 1.15
N ALA A 47 -17.49 -4.74 2.43
CA ALA A 47 -16.37 -4.10 3.11
C ALA A 47 -15.14 -5.02 3.15
N TYR A 48 -15.33 -6.32 3.32
CA TYR A 48 -14.26 -7.32 3.26
C TYR A 48 -13.58 -7.34 1.89
N GLY A 49 -14.35 -7.41 0.79
CA GLY A 49 -13.80 -7.35 -0.57
C GLY A 49 -13.01 -6.08 -0.81
N GLN A 50 -13.54 -4.93 -0.38
CA GLN A 50 -12.85 -3.63 -0.48
C GLN A 50 -11.56 -3.60 0.35
N ALA A 51 -11.55 -4.17 1.55
CA ALA A 51 -10.35 -4.27 2.38
C ALA A 51 -9.26 -5.12 1.71
N ILE A 52 -9.64 -6.25 1.08
CA ILE A 52 -8.69 -7.06 0.29
C ILE A 52 -8.07 -6.21 -0.83
N GLY A 53 -8.89 -5.40 -1.55
CA GLY A 53 -8.37 -4.49 -2.57
C GLY A 53 -7.36 -3.48 -2.03
N VAL A 54 -7.62 -2.88 -0.87
CA VAL A 54 -6.66 -1.95 -0.22
C VAL A 54 -5.34 -2.65 0.10
N TYR A 55 -5.37 -3.85 0.65
CA TYR A 55 -4.13 -4.58 0.96
C TYR A 55 -3.37 -5.02 -0.30
N LEU A 56 -4.08 -5.33 -1.39
CA LEU A 56 -3.43 -5.61 -2.67
C LEU A 56 -2.84 -4.36 -3.31
N ALA A 57 -3.44 -3.18 -3.12
CA ALA A 57 -2.83 -1.91 -3.53
C ALA A 57 -1.47 -1.71 -2.82
N PHE A 58 -1.35 -2.00 -1.53
CA PHE A 58 -0.05 -1.97 -0.84
C PHE A 58 0.97 -2.97 -1.42
N VAL A 59 0.52 -4.10 -1.95
CA VAL A 59 1.42 -5.02 -2.68
C VAL A 59 1.92 -4.38 -3.97
N ILE A 60 1.04 -3.71 -4.72
CA ILE A 60 1.38 -2.98 -5.94
C ILE A 60 2.39 -1.87 -5.64
N ASP A 61 2.14 -1.06 -4.59
CA ASP A 61 3.06 -0.01 -4.14
C ASP A 61 4.46 -0.55 -3.82
N LYS A 62 4.54 -1.70 -3.15
CA LYS A 62 5.83 -2.36 -2.86
C LYS A 62 6.55 -2.82 -4.12
N ILE A 63 5.83 -3.27 -5.13
CA ILE A 63 6.41 -3.65 -6.41
C ILE A 63 6.88 -2.40 -7.16
N ALA A 64 6.10 -1.33 -7.16
CA ALA A 64 6.46 -0.04 -7.77
C ALA A 64 7.73 0.55 -7.13
N ASP A 65 7.81 0.54 -5.79
CA ASP A 65 9.02 0.99 -5.07
C ASP A 65 10.27 0.17 -5.45
N ALA A 66 10.13 -1.10 -5.74
CA ALA A 66 11.25 -1.98 -6.07
C ALA A 66 11.61 -2.02 -7.57
N ASN A 67 10.79 -1.45 -8.46
CA ASN A 67 10.93 -1.62 -9.91
C ASN A 67 10.81 -0.31 -10.70
N SER A 68 11.16 0.82 -10.11
CA SER A 68 11.18 2.12 -10.79
C SER A 68 12.50 2.38 -11.54
N THR A 69 12.52 3.43 -12.38
CA THR A 69 13.74 3.89 -13.10
C THR A 69 14.83 4.45 -12.19
N ILE A 70 14.58 4.58 -10.91
CA ILE A 70 15.55 5.04 -9.92
C ILE A 70 16.04 3.93 -9.00
N CYS A 71 15.59 2.71 -9.23
CA CYS A 71 16.16 1.52 -8.58
C CYS A 71 17.55 1.23 -9.12
N SER A 72 18.49 0.91 -8.26
CA SER A 72 19.86 0.58 -8.63
C SER A 72 20.24 -0.82 -8.18
N TRP A 73 21.29 -1.39 -8.80
CA TRP A 73 21.80 -2.68 -8.40
C TRP A 73 22.80 -2.53 -7.25
N ARG A 74 22.64 -3.33 -6.22
CA ARG A 74 23.56 -3.42 -5.09
C ARG A 74 24.50 -4.61 -5.33
N THR A 75 25.73 -4.33 -5.71
CA THR A 75 26.74 -5.35 -6.02
C THR A 75 27.15 -6.19 -4.81
N THR A 76 27.24 -5.58 -3.63
CA THR A 76 27.64 -6.26 -2.38
C THR A 76 26.62 -7.27 -1.87
N GLY A 77 25.34 -7.12 -2.22
CA GLY A 77 24.25 -8.01 -1.77
C GLY A 77 23.53 -8.71 -2.91
N ASN A 78 23.98 -8.49 -4.13
CA ASN A 78 23.37 -9.03 -5.36
C ASN A 78 21.84 -8.84 -5.38
N SER A 79 21.38 -7.62 -5.10
CA SER A 79 19.98 -7.28 -4.89
C SER A 79 19.63 -5.92 -5.46
N LEU A 80 18.35 -5.71 -5.73
CA LEU A 80 17.83 -4.38 -6.08
C LEU A 80 17.85 -3.46 -4.85
N ARG A 81 18.23 -2.20 -5.07
CA ARG A 81 17.98 -1.12 -4.14
C ARG A 81 16.70 -0.43 -4.59
N ASN A 82 15.73 -0.35 -3.69
CA ASN A 82 14.44 0.28 -3.95
C ASN A 82 14.54 1.79 -4.19
N THR A 83 13.47 2.36 -4.72
CA THR A 83 13.30 3.79 -5.03
C THR A 83 13.60 4.66 -3.81
N PHE A 84 12.96 4.38 -2.70
CA PHE A 84 13.07 5.12 -1.44
C PHE A 84 14.16 4.57 -0.51
N GLY A 85 15.30 4.19 -1.05
CA GLY A 85 16.50 3.88 -0.25
C GLY A 85 17.02 5.08 0.55
N ARG A 86 16.52 6.28 0.27
CA ARG A 86 16.70 7.56 0.98
C ARG A 86 15.36 8.28 1.00
N GLN A 87 15.21 9.25 1.87
CA GLN A 87 14.04 10.15 1.96
C GLN A 87 14.09 11.26 0.87
N ALA A 88 14.42 10.87 -0.34
CA ALA A 88 14.50 11.74 -1.51
C ALA A 88 14.35 10.89 -2.78
N ILE A 89 13.96 11.52 -3.86
CA ILE A 89 13.98 10.93 -5.22
C ILE A 89 15.34 11.28 -5.84
N PRO A 90 16.33 10.37 -5.82
CA PRO A 90 17.66 10.65 -6.35
C PRO A 90 17.67 10.55 -7.88
N MET A 91 18.54 11.29 -8.52
CA MET A 91 18.91 11.02 -9.91
C MET A 91 19.85 9.81 -9.95
N VAL A 92 19.59 8.86 -10.84
CA VAL A 92 20.47 7.74 -11.14
C VAL A 92 20.80 7.70 -12.62
N TRP A 93 22.05 7.36 -12.95
CA TRP A 93 22.51 7.27 -14.34
C TRP A 93 22.10 5.95 -15.00
N THR A 94 22.08 4.89 -14.20
CA THR A 94 21.71 3.55 -14.64
C THR A 94 20.72 2.97 -13.63
N TYR A 95 19.68 2.35 -14.12
CA TYR A 95 18.69 1.68 -13.27
C TYR A 95 18.77 0.16 -13.47
N ALA A 96 18.31 -0.56 -12.48
CA ALA A 96 18.22 -2.01 -12.52
C ALA A 96 16.78 -2.42 -12.76
N GLU A 97 16.57 -3.34 -13.70
CA GLU A 97 15.27 -3.97 -13.94
C GLU A 97 15.24 -5.35 -13.27
N GLY A 98 14.20 -5.58 -12.50
CA GLY A 98 13.90 -6.87 -11.91
C GLY A 98 12.70 -7.52 -12.57
N ASN A 99 12.71 -8.84 -12.70
CA ASN A 99 11.51 -9.56 -13.08
C ASN A 99 10.66 -9.80 -11.82
N PRO A 100 9.46 -9.17 -11.71
CA PRO A 100 8.61 -9.29 -10.53
C PRO A 100 8.12 -10.71 -10.25
N PHE A 101 8.16 -11.60 -11.23
CA PHE A 101 7.77 -13.00 -11.09
C PHE A 101 8.94 -13.93 -10.76
N SER A 102 10.16 -13.41 -10.72
CA SER A 102 11.35 -14.18 -10.36
C SER A 102 11.52 -14.31 -8.84
N LYS A 103 12.61 -14.95 -8.42
CA LYS A 103 12.96 -15.09 -6.98
C LYS A 103 13.90 -13.99 -6.46
N ILE A 104 14.01 -12.85 -7.16
CA ILE A 104 14.84 -11.71 -6.75
C ILE A 104 14.14 -10.84 -5.72
N THR A 105 14.87 -9.91 -5.11
CA THR A 105 14.33 -8.87 -4.24
C THR A 105 13.32 -8.01 -5.03
N GLY A 106 12.20 -7.63 -4.41
CA GLY A 106 11.18 -6.80 -5.06
C GLY A 106 10.18 -7.58 -5.92
N ASN A 107 10.16 -8.92 -5.81
CA ASN A 107 9.18 -9.74 -6.52
C ASN A 107 7.80 -9.73 -5.86
N LEU A 108 6.78 -10.09 -6.63
CA LEU A 108 5.37 -10.16 -6.21
C LEU A 108 5.17 -11.06 -4.97
N SER A 109 5.80 -12.24 -4.96
CA SER A 109 5.64 -13.19 -3.85
C SER A 109 6.18 -12.64 -2.53
N SER A 110 7.30 -11.92 -2.55
CA SER A 110 7.87 -11.30 -1.35
C SER A 110 7.06 -10.09 -0.89
N ALA A 111 6.54 -9.28 -1.82
CA ALA A 111 5.65 -8.17 -1.51
C ALA A 111 4.37 -8.66 -0.84
N LEU A 112 3.72 -9.67 -1.41
CA LEU A 112 2.52 -10.28 -0.83
C LEU A 112 2.78 -10.87 0.56
N LYS A 113 3.85 -11.65 0.74
CA LYS A 113 4.23 -12.19 2.05
C LYS A 113 4.46 -11.11 3.09
N SER A 114 5.05 -9.98 2.70
CA SER A 114 5.30 -8.85 3.60
C SER A 114 3.97 -8.27 4.12
N VAL A 115 2.99 -8.03 3.24
CA VAL A 115 1.66 -7.54 3.63
C VAL A 115 0.93 -8.55 4.50
N VAL A 116 0.91 -9.83 4.12
CA VAL A 116 0.28 -10.89 4.92
C VAL A 116 0.91 -11.02 6.30
N ASN A 117 2.24 -10.93 6.40
CA ASN A 117 2.91 -10.97 7.70
C ASN A 117 2.59 -9.74 8.57
N ALA A 118 2.47 -8.56 7.96
CA ALA A 118 2.03 -7.36 8.68
C ALA A 118 0.62 -7.58 9.25
N LEU A 119 -0.32 -8.05 8.44
CA LEU A 119 -1.69 -8.34 8.88
C LEU A 119 -1.77 -9.34 10.03
N ARG A 120 -0.95 -10.40 9.99
CA ARG A 120 -0.91 -11.41 11.05
C ARG A 120 -0.42 -10.86 12.39
N ASN A 121 0.37 -9.80 12.37
CA ASN A 121 0.96 -9.19 13.57
C ASN A 121 0.24 -7.90 14.00
N LEU A 122 -0.77 -7.44 13.25
CA LEU A 122 -1.58 -6.31 13.67
C LEU A 122 -2.48 -6.72 14.84
N PRO A 123 -2.55 -5.90 15.89
CA PRO A 123 -3.49 -6.16 16.98
C PRO A 123 -4.92 -6.06 16.45
N ILE A 124 -5.74 -7.03 16.80
CA ILE A 124 -7.18 -6.97 16.55
C ILE A 124 -7.77 -6.04 17.61
N GLY A 125 -8.25 -4.88 17.18
CA GLY A 125 -8.88 -3.88 18.04
C GLY A 125 -10.22 -3.42 17.47
N SER A 126 -11.10 -3.01 18.32
CA SER A 126 -12.35 -2.34 17.95
C SER A 126 -12.31 -0.87 18.40
N GLY A 127 -13.07 -0.01 17.73
CA GLY A 127 -13.23 1.39 18.15
C GLY A 127 -12.12 2.33 17.67
N VAL A 128 -11.37 1.96 16.63
CA VAL A 128 -10.43 2.86 15.94
C VAL A 128 -11.17 3.56 14.80
N SER A 129 -11.00 4.88 14.72
CA SER A 129 -11.49 5.69 13.61
C SER A 129 -10.32 6.45 13.00
N VAL A 130 -10.22 6.45 11.67
CA VAL A 130 -9.21 7.19 10.91
C VAL A 130 -9.93 8.19 10.02
N LEU A 131 -9.58 9.47 10.17
CA LEU A 131 -10.21 10.57 9.44
C LEU A 131 -9.13 11.39 8.73
N GLN A 132 -9.37 11.72 7.47
CA GLN A 132 -8.57 12.70 6.75
C GLN A 132 -9.19 14.09 6.97
N GLN A 133 -8.55 14.91 7.79
CA GLN A 133 -9.05 16.26 8.10
C GLN A 133 -7.92 17.21 8.49
N ASP A 134 -8.17 18.51 8.38
CA ASP A 134 -7.25 19.52 8.92
C ASP A 134 -7.25 19.43 10.45
N ALA A 135 -6.08 19.22 11.03
CA ALA A 135 -5.91 19.08 12.48
C ALA A 135 -6.41 20.29 13.27
N ARG A 136 -6.42 21.50 12.66
CA ARG A 136 -6.96 22.73 13.28
C ARG A 136 -8.47 22.72 13.42
N MET A 137 -9.14 21.91 12.62
CA MET A 137 -10.60 21.79 12.60
C MET A 137 -11.09 20.52 13.32
N ALA A 138 -10.15 19.72 13.82
CA ALA A 138 -10.47 18.49 14.52
C ALA A 138 -11.15 18.78 15.86
N THR A 139 -12.25 18.10 16.11
CA THR A 139 -12.94 18.12 17.40
C THR A 139 -12.65 16.82 18.14
N TYR A 140 -12.28 16.93 19.39
CA TYR A 140 -11.89 15.78 20.20
C TYR A 140 -12.86 15.58 21.36
N PRO A 141 -13.14 14.32 21.74
CA PRO A 141 -13.87 14.02 22.98
C PRO A 141 -13.14 14.57 24.21
N GLN A 142 -13.87 14.75 25.29
CA GLN A 142 -13.23 15.10 26.56
C GLN A 142 -12.42 13.91 27.12
N ASN A 143 -11.39 14.21 27.92
CA ASN A 143 -10.57 13.21 28.61
C ASN A 143 -9.79 12.27 27.67
N ILE A 144 -9.17 12.83 26.63
CA ILE A 144 -8.28 12.09 25.75
C ILE A 144 -6.84 12.57 25.88
N MET A 145 -5.90 11.71 25.49
CA MET A 145 -4.51 12.09 25.25
C MET A 145 -4.36 12.40 23.76
N VAL A 146 -3.80 13.56 23.43
CA VAL A 146 -3.48 13.94 22.06
C VAL A 146 -1.97 13.77 21.85
N CYS A 147 -1.61 12.93 20.90
CA CYS A 147 -0.23 12.78 20.43
C CYS A 147 -0.13 13.32 19.01
N THR A 148 0.83 14.21 18.77
CA THR A 148 1.03 14.82 17.45
C THR A 148 2.43 14.53 16.94
N GLU A 149 2.51 14.23 15.63
CA GLU A 149 3.77 14.21 14.89
C GLU A 149 3.67 15.21 13.75
N LEU A 150 4.52 16.22 13.77
CA LEU A 150 4.51 17.28 12.76
C LEU A 150 5.52 16.97 11.66
N PRO A 151 5.19 17.30 10.40
CA PRO A 151 6.15 17.22 9.30
C PRO A 151 7.39 18.05 9.61
N TYR A 152 8.57 17.53 9.33
CA TYR A 152 9.83 18.25 9.55
C TYR A 152 9.96 19.37 8.54
N TYR A 153 9.98 20.61 9.02
CA TYR A 153 10.05 21.79 8.16
C TYR A 153 11.29 21.77 7.28
N LYS A 154 11.10 21.77 5.96
CA LYS A 154 12.13 21.73 4.90
C LYS A 154 13.13 20.54 4.96
N ALA A 155 12.99 19.59 5.88
CA ALA A 155 13.90 18.44 5.95
C ALA A 155 13.54 17.34 4.96
N ILE A 156 12.25 17.14 4.69
CA ILE A 156 11.74 16.10 3.81
C ILE A 156 10.70 16.70 2.86
N GLY A 157 10.85 16.44 1.56
CA GLY A 157 9.90 16.84 0.53
C GLY A 157 8.72 15.86 0.44
N TYR A 158 7.86 15.85 1.45
CA TYR A 158 6.75 14.88 1.56
C TYR A 158 5.86 14.82 0.31
N ALA A 159 5.50 15.97 -0.25
CA ALA A 159 4.66 16.03 -1.44
C ALA A 159 5.31 15.30 -2.63
N ALA A 160 6.57 15.60 -2.91
CA ALA A 160 7.29 14.97 -4.03
C ALA A 160 7.47 13.44 -3.83
N LEU A 161 7.58 12.98 -2.57
CA LEU A 161 7.68 11.54 -2.27
C LEU A 161 6.32 10.84 -2.41
N SER A 162 5.23 11.49 -2.00
CA SER A 162 3.88 10.92 -2.13
C SER A 162 3.38 10.92 -3.57
N ASP A 163 3.75 11.92 -4.36
CA ASP A 163 3.35 12.02 -5.77
C ASP A 163 3.82 10.83 -6.61
N PHE A 164 4.90 10.15 -6.18
CA PHE A 164 5.37 8.93 -6.84
C PHE A 164 4.31 7.82 -6.89
N PHE A 165 3.43 7.74 -5.89
CA PHE A 165 2.37 6.72 -5.80
C PHE A 165 1.01 7.24 -6.30
N TYR A 166 0.95 8.46 -6.80
CA TYR A 166 -0.31 9.08 -7.22
C TYR A 166 -0.71 8.79 -8.67
N ILE A 167 -0.01 7.90 -9.36
CA ILE A 167 -0.22 7.60 -10.78
C ILE A 167 -1.26 6.50 -10.94
#